data_0959ab60970ea852330acbbc6ba34ade
#
_entry.id   0959ab60970ea852330acbbc6ba34ade
#
_cell.length_a   1.000
_cell.length_b   1.000
_cell.length_c   1.000
_cell.angle_alpha   90.00
_cell.angle_beta   90.00
_cell.angle_gamma   90.00
#
_symmetry.space_group_name_H-M   'P 1'
#
loop_
_entity.id
_entity.type
_entity.pdbx_description
1 polymer ?
#
loop_
_entity_poly.entity_id
_entity_poly.type
_entity_poly.pdbx_seq_one_letter_code
_entity_poly.pdbx_strand_id
1 'polypeptide(L)'
;MDYKKHIAKKIQVEGVTEQEIYDSIALPPNTEMGDFALPCFKFAKILRKSPVMIAEELKNTIATDDVISEVSAVNGYLNFKIDKNGFVKATLDKILTQKEAYGASNEGNGKTVCIDYSSINIAKPFHIGHLSTTVLGGALYRIFNYLGYKTVGINHLGDYGTQFGKLISAFKRWGDKDVVEAGGIRALNELYVRFHKEAEEHPEYDDEARAYFKKIEQGDEECQALFRWFKELTLKDVQKIYELLDIHFDSYAGESFFSDKMGPVVDELREKGLLTESRGAQVVDLEAYGMTPCMILKSDGSSLYATRDMAAATYRKKEYDFYKCLYVVAYQQNLHFKQFFKVLELMGKEWSKDLVHVAYGMVSLEEGTMSTRKGNVVFLEDVINKCIEKAYTIIDEKNPNLENKEEVAKKVGVGAVIFGALYNNKIKDIVFSYDKVLNFDGETSVYVQYTCARANSVLQKGGVPTSYEIPTLTSEEIELVKALSTFPETVKAAAEKYEPSFIARFAVDVAQKFNKFYFDCKILAAEDEKTKNFRLALTNATLQALKNAFALLGIGIPDKM
;
A
#
# COMPACT_ATOMS: atom_id res chain seq x y z
N MET A 1 11.64 19.10 14.69
CA MET A 1 10.75 20.13 15.34
C MET A 1 9.53 20.27 14.44
N ASP A 2 8.35 20.27 15.00
CA ASP A 2 7.11 20.50 14.22
C ASP A 2 6.82 22.00 14.21
N TYR A 3 7.13 22.65 13.10
CA TYR A 3 6.98 24.11 12.94
C TYR A 3 5.53 24.56 12.98
N LYS A 4 4.60 23.80 12.41
CA LYS A 4 3.17 24.09 12.50
C LYS A 4 2.69 24.10 13.94
N LYS A 5 3.15 23.12 14.72
CA LYS A 5 2.82 23.04 16.16
C LYS A 5 3.45 24.18 16.93
N HIS A 6 4.69 24.57 16.58
CA HIS A 6 5.35 25.73 17.18
C HIS A 6 4.59 27.04 16.88
N ILE A 7 4.18 27.23 15.62
CA ILE A 7 3.38 28.38 15.21
C ILE A 7 2.01 28.35 15.91
N ALA A 8 1.31 27.21 15.91
CA ALA A 8 -0.02 27.08 16.50
C ALA A 8 -0.03 27.43 18.00
N LYS A 9 0.98 27.02 18.76
CA LYS A 9 1.14 27.37 20.19
C LYS A 9 1.28 28.86 20.47
N LYS A 10 1.78 29.64 19.51
CA LYS A 10 1.95 31.09 19.64
C LYS A 10 0.70 31.87 19.31
N ILE A 11 -0.30 31.23 18.72
CA ILE A 11 -1.54 31.87 18.26
C ILE A 11 -2.65 31.58 19.27
N GLN A 12 -3.26 32.62 19.77
CA GLN A 12 -4.45 32.51 20.61
C GLN A 12 -5.64 33.18 19.90
N VAL A 13 -6.67 32.39 19.64
CA VAL A 13 -7.94 32.84 19.04
C VAL A 13 -9.06 32.39 19.97
N GLU A 14 -9.88 33.32 20.45
CA GLU A 14 -11.01 32.98 21.33
C GLU A 14 -11.98 32.03 20.63
N GLY A 15 -12.32 30.93 21.28
CA GLY A 15 -13.22 29.92 20.74
C GLY A 15 -12.62 28.95 19.70
N VAL A 16 -11.28 28.98 19.53
CA VAL A 16 -10.57 28.08 18.60
C VAL A 16 -9.46 27.34 19.36
N THR A 17 -9.39 26.04 19.21
CA THR A 17 -8.37 25.20 19.84
C THR A 17 -7.01 25.28 19.13
N GLU A 18 -5.92 24.98 19.83
CA GLU A 18 -4.58 24.85 19.23
C GLU A 18 -4.56 23.88 18.06
N GLN A 19 -5.32 22.78 18.15
CA GLN A 19 -5.41 21.78 17.09
C GLN A 19 -6.11 22.33 15.84
N GLU A 20 -7.18 23.08 15.97
CA GLU A 20 -7.87 23.72 14.84
C GLU A 20 -6.98 24.76 14.15
N ILE A 21 -6.17 25.48 14.91
CA ILE A 21 -5.17 26.40 14.36
C ILE A 21 -4.10 25.61 13.60
N TYR A 22 -3.54 24.57 14.21
CA TYR A 22 -2.56 23.69 13.59
C TYR A 22 -3.05 23.13 12.25
N ASP A 23 -4.26 22.58 12.21
CA ASP A 23 -4.87 22.02 11.00
C ASP A 23 -5.17 23.07 9.92
N SER A 24 -5.27 24.33 10.33
CA SER A 24 -5.53 25.45 9.42
C SER A 24 -4.25 26.04 8.81
N ILE A 25 -3.08 25.81 9.39
CA ILE A 25 -1.80 26.27 8.85
C ILE A 25 -1.48 25.47 7.59
N ALA A 26 -1.21 26.17 6.49
CA ALA A 26 -0.89 25.61 5.19
C ALA A 26 0.45 26.17 4.65
N LEU A 27 0.97 25.57 3.59
CA LEU A 27 2.05 26.15 2.81
C LEU A 27 1.44 27.22 1.88
N PRO A 28 1.99 28.43 1.81
CA PRO A 28 1.52 29.45 0.88
C PRO A 28 1.83 29.04 -0.57
N PRO A 29 1.01 29.46 -1.54
CA PRO A 29 1.23 29.12 -2.96
C PRO A 29 2.48 29.76 -3.55
N ASN A 30 2.98 30.86 -2.93
CA ASN A 30 4.18 31.56 -3.31
C ASN A 30 5.12 31.67 -2.09
N THR A 31 6.36 31.23 -2.24
CA THR A 31 7.40 31.25 -1.20
C THR A 31 7.83 32.65 -0.76
N GLU A 32 7.57 33.68 -1.59
CA GLU A 32 7.78 35.09 -1.21
C GLU A 32 6.83 35.53 -0.09
N MET A 33 5.66 34.92 0.02
CA MET A 33 4.66 35.25 1.04
C MET A 33 5.00 34.66 2.43
N GLY A 34 5.96 33.75 2.53
CA GLY A 34 6.38 33.07 3.75
C GLY A 34 6.58 31.58 3.55
N ASP A 35 6.95 30.88 4.63
CA ASP A 35 7.11 29.43 4.65
C ASP A 35 5.83 28.71 5.12
N PHE A 36 5.02 29.39 5.94
CA PHE A 36 3.71 28.94 6.42
C PHE A 36 2.71 30.09 6.36
N ALA A 37 1.43 29.76 6.18
CA ALA A 37 0.33 30.73 6.17
C ALA A 37 -0.87 30.20 6.97
N LEU A 38 -1.47 31.07 7.77
CA LEU A 38 -2.74 30.82 8.45
C LEU A 38 -3.84 31.65 7.77
N PRO A 39 -4.82 31.02 7.08
CA PRO A 39 -5.95 31.73 6.51
C PRO A 39 -6.94 32.16 7.60
N CYS A 40 -7.03 33.43 7.90
CA CYS A 40 -7.90 33.98 8.94
C CYS A 40 -9.39 34.01 8.56
N PHE A 41 -9.76 33.64 7.34
CA PHE A 41 -11.14 33.56 6.86
C PHE A 41 -12.03 32.64 7.70
N LYS A 42 -11.46 31.54 8.20
CA LYS A 42 -12.18 30.57 9.05
C LYS A 42 -12.62 31.17 10.39
N PHE A 43 -11.90 32.16 10.88
CA PHE A 43 -12.15 32.79 12.19
C PHE A 43 -13.09 34.01 12.10
N ALA A 44 -13.38 34.48 10.89
CA ALA A 44 -14.19 35.70 10.67
C ALA A 44 -15.58 35.61 11.31
N LYS A 45 -16.24 34.44 11.23
CA LYS A 45 -17.56 34.25 11.84
C LYS A 45 -17.48 34.14 13.37
N ILE A 46 -16.43 33.54 13.91
CA ILE A 46 -16.24 33.33 15.35
C ILE A 46 -15.96 34.67 16.02
N LEU A 47 -15.00 35.43 15.48
CA LEU A 47 -14.55 36.71 16.03
C LEU A 47 -15.40 37.91 15.59
N ARG A 48 -16.33 37.72 14.64
CA ARG A 48 -17.15 38.77 14.04
C ARG A 48 -16.33 39.96 13.49
N LYS A 49 -15.17 39.68 12.90
CA LYS A 49 -14.21 40.63 12.34
C LYS A 49 -13.84 40.22 10.91
N SER A 50 -13.35 41.17 10.13
CA SER A 50 -12.82 40.84 8.80
C SER A 50 -11.53 40.03 8.90
N PRO A 51 -11.27 39.10 7.95
CA PRO A 51 -10.02 38.34 7.95
C PRO A 51 -8.75 39.16 7.99
N VAL A 52 -8.77 40.32 7.34
CA VAL A 52 -7.66 41.29 7.30
C VAL A 52 -7.38 41.85 8.70
N MET A 53 -8.44 42.26 9.42
CA MET A 53 -8.29 42.77 10.79
C MET A 53 -7.78 41.69 11.74
N ILE A 54 -8.27 40.46 11.60
CA ILE A 54 -7.83 39.32 12.42
C ILE A 54 -6.33 39.05 12.19
N ALA A 55 -5.89 39.03 10.92
CA ALA A 55 -4.50 38.78 10.58
C ALA A 55 -3.57 39.89 11.14
N GLU A 56 -3.98 41.17 11.07
CA GLU A 56 -3.20 42.29 11.64
C GLU A 56 -3.16 42.27 13.16
N GLU A 57 -4.27 41.94 13.84
CA GLU A 57 -4.31 41.80 15.29
C GLU A 57 -3.39 40.67 15.77
N LEU A 58 -3.48 39.49 15.12
CA LEU A 58 -2.66 38.36 15.47
C LEU A 58 -1.17 38.62 15.21
N LYS A 59 -0.82 39.27 14.11
CA LYS A 59 0.56 39.66 13.82
C LYS A 59 1.18 40.46 14.97
N ASN A 60 0.42 41.37 15.56
CA ASN A 60 0.91 42.24 16.64
C ASN A 60 1.08 41.49 17.98
N THR A 61 0.50 40.31 18.14
CA THR A 61 0.58 39.50 19.36
C THR A 61 1.69 38.46 19.31
N ILE A 62 2.22 38.14 18.12
CA ILE A 62 3.17 37.06 17.92
C ILE A 62 4.60 37.63 17.84
N ALA A 63 5.40 37.32 18.86
CA ALA A 63 6.82 37.66 18.84
C ALA A 63 7.62 36.66 17.98
N THR A 64 8.58 37.19 17.20
CA THR A 64 9.62 36.38 16.55
C THR A 64 10.51 35.68 17.58
N ASP A 65 11.11 34.57 17.17
CA ASP A 65 12.06 33.80 18.00
C ASP A 65 13.07 33.08 17.10
N ASP A 66 13.81 32.10 17.65
CA ASP A 66 14.82 31.31 16.92
C ASP A 66 14.22 30.43 15.81
N VAL A 67 12.89 30.32 15.74
CA VAL A 67 12.18 29.52 14.74
C VAL A 67 11.45 30.39 13.75
N ILE A 68 10.80 31.46 14.21
CA ILE A 68 10.01 32.39 13.40
C ILE A 68 10.81 33.66 13.21
N SER A 69 11.36 33.88 12.02
CA SER A 69 12.16 35.07 11.72
C SER A 69 11.30 36.31 11.38
N GLU A 70 10.09 36.11 10.83
CA GLU A 70 9.19 37.22 10.44
C GLU A 70 7.73 36.72 10.48
N VAL A 71 6.85 37.65 10.91
CA VAL A 71 5.39 37.46 10.85
C VAL A 71 4.81 38.62 10.04
N SER A 72 4.04 38.34 9.00
CA SER A 72 3.40 39.36 8.16
C SER A 72 1.92 39.07 7.91
N ALA A 73 1.11 40.08 7.78
CA ALA A 73 -0.31 39.97 7.46
C ALA A 73 -0.57 40.50 6.05
N VAL A 74 -1.11 39.66 5.16
CA VAL A 74 -1.40 40.04 3.77
C VAL A 74 -2.74 39.47 3.35
N ASN A 75 -3.68 40.32 2.93
CA ASN A 75 -4.98 39.92 2.37
C ASN A 75 -5.78 38.89 3.23
N GLY A 76 -5.70 39.00 4.56
CA GLY A 76 -6.40 38.08 5.46
C GLY A 76 -5.68 36.76 5.72
N TYR A 77 -4.43 36.68 5.30
CA TYR A 77 -3.50 35.59 5.68
C TYR A 77 -2.46 36.11 6.66
N LEU A 78 -2.19 35.38 7.69
CA LEU A 78 -1.06 35.57 8.57
C LEU A 78 0.08 34.66 8.10
N ASN A 79 1.16 35.25 7.61
CA ASN A 79 2.29 34.55 7.01
C ASN A 79 3.49 34.53 7.97
N PHE A 80 4.19 33.40 7.99
CA PHE A 80 5.35 33.16 8.82
C PHE A 80 6.56 32.83 7.97
N LYS A 81 7.68 33.51 8.20
CA LYS A 81 9.00 33.09 7.70
C LYS A 81 9.75 32.39 8.83
N ILE A 82 10.28 31.23 8.51
CA ILE A 82 11.09 30.44 9.43
C ILE A 82 12.54 30.88 9.29
N ASP A 83 13.31 30.80 10.37
CA ASP A 83 14.76 30.87 10.27
C ASP A 83 15.26 29.74 9.37
N LYS A 84 15.66 30.11 8.15
CA LYS A 84 16.05 29.12 7.13
C LYS A 84 17.23 28.26 7.59
N ASN A 85 18.18 28.85 8.28
CA ASN A 85 19.35 28.11 8.75
C ASN A 85 18.98 27.14 9.89
N GLY A 86 18.20 27.59 10.85
CA GLY A 86 17.66 26.75 11.91
C GLY A 86 16.79 25.62 11.38
N PHE A 87 15.90 25.93 10.41
CA PHE A 87 15.06 24.95 9.73
C PHE A 87 15.90 23.87 9.03
N VAL A 88 16.85 24.28 8.20
CA VAL A 88 17.71 23.38 7.43
C VAL A 88 18.51 22.50 8.39
N LYS A 89 19.12 23.11 9.41
CA LYS A 89 19.90 22.36 10.39
C LYS A 89 19.05 21.33 11.13
N ALA A 90 17.93 21.73 11.69
CA ALA A 90 17.04 20.82 12.44
C ALA A 90 16.51 19.67 11.59
N THR A 91 16.18 19.92 10.31
CA THR A 91 15.71 18.88 9.39
C THR A 91 16.82 17.88 9.07
N LEU A 92 18.00 18.36 8.70
CA LEU A 92 19.13 17.48 8.36
C LEU A 92 19.61 16.68 9.58
N ASP A 93 19.77 17.33 10.73
CA ASP A 93 20.17 16.65 11.98
C ASP A 93 19.17 15.56 12.34
N LYS A 94 17.88 15.81 12.19
CA LYS A 94 16.82 14.82 12.42
C LYS A 94 16.96 13.62 11.49
N ILE A 95 17.13 13.84 10.19
CA ILE A 95 17.28 12.75 9.20
C ILE A 95 18.55 11.94 9.48
N LEU A 96 19.68 12.62 9.66
CA LEU A 96 20.98 11.97 9.83
C LEU A 96 21.12 11.23 11.17
N THR A 97 20.40 11.68 12.21
CA THR A 97 20.38 11.03 13.52
C THR A 97 19.40 9.86 13.56
N GLN A 98 18.18 10.04 13.04
CA GLN A 98 17.14 9.02 13.06
C GLN A 98 17.32 7.94 11.98
N LYS A 99 18.02 8.25 10.90
CA LYS A 99 18.31 7.32 9.80
C LYS A 99 17.05 6.56 9.33
N GLU A 100 17.05 5.23 9.46
CA GLU A 100 15.93 4.36 9.09
C GLU A 100 14.64 4.69 9.84
N ALA A 101 14.73 5.30 11.01
CA ALA A 101 13.58 5.71 11.82
C ALA A 101 13.04 7.12 11.46
N TYR A 102 13.68 7.85 10.53
CA TYR A 102 13.16 9.16 10.11
C TYR A 102 11.81 9.02 9.43
N GLY A 103 10.80 9.60 10.01
CA GLY A 103 9.38 9.48 9.59
C GLY A 103 8.58 8.46 10.39
N ALA A 104 9.23 7.60 11.18
CA ALA A 104 8.57 6.69 12.09
C ALA A 104 7.94 7.43 13.28
N SER A 105 6.91 6.83 13.87
CA SER A 105 6.29 7.32 15.09
C SER A 105 5.76 6.15 15.94
N ASN A 106 5.33 6.44 17.15
CA ASN A 106 4.63 5.48 18.02
C ASN A 106 3.13 5.82 18.15
N GLU A 107 2.54 6.41 17.13
CA GLU A 107 1.13 6.82 17.13
C GLU A 107 0.18 5.62 17.27
N GLY A 108 0.57 4.49 16.69
CA GLY A 108 -0.16 3.22 16.80
C GLY A 108 -0.23 2.67 18.23
N ASN A 109 0.75 3.01 19.07
CA ASN A 109 0.85 2.54 20.46
C ASN A 109 0.58 1.03 20.62
N GLY A 110 1.08 0.22 19.69
CA GLY A 110 0.92 -1.23 19.68
C GLY A 110 -0.50 -1.75 19.38
N LYS A 111 -1.46 -0.88 19.00
CA LYS A 111 -2.79 -1.32 18.57
C LYS A 111 -2.69 -2.21 17.34
N THR A 112 -3.48 -3.29 17.32
CA THR A 112 -3.43 -4.27 16.24
C THR A 112 -4.19 -3.79 15.01
N VAL A 113 -3.56 -3.84 13.83
CA VAL A 113 -4.20 -3.65 12.53
C VAL A 113 -4.09 -4.94 11.73
N CYS A 114 -5.23 -5.60 11.49
CA CYS A 114 -5.30 -6.74 10.58
C CYS A 114 -5.40 -6.24 9.14
N ILE A 115 -4.66 -6.86 8.23
CA ILE A 115 -4.69 -6.50 6.80
C ILE A 115 -4.86 -7.78 6.01
N ASP A 116 -6.04 -7.95 5.39
CA ASP A 116 -6.38 -9.04 4.49
C ASP A 116 -6.04 -8.63 3.07
N TYR A 117 -5.07 -9.29 2.46
CA TYR A 117 -4.56 -8.92 1.15
C TYR A 117 -3.97 -10.11 0.39
N SER A 118 -3.75 -9.96 -0.90
CA SER A 118 -3.39 -11.00 -1.86
C SER A 118 -4.52 -12.01 -2.07
N SER A 119 -4.92 -12.74 -1.04
CA SER A 119 -6.13 -13.60 -0.97
C SER A 119 -6.33 -14.45 -2.23
N ILE A 120 -5.28 -15.20 -2.55
CA ILE A 120 -5.20 -15.98 -3.79
C ILE A 120 -6.14 -17.21 -3.78
N ASN A 121 -6.63 -17.55 -4.96
CA ASN A 121 -7.34 -18.83 -5.15
C ASN A 121 -6.34 -19.96 -5.32
N ILE A 122 -6.48 -21.00 -4.52
CA ILE A 122 -5.67 -22.22 -4.65
C ILE A 122 -5.97 -22.91 -5.98
N ALA A 123 -4.93 -23.52 -6.56
CA ALA A 123 -4.97 -24.18 -7.86
C ALA A 123 -5.39 -23.31 -9.05
N LYS A 124 -5.29 -21.99 -8.89
CA LYS A 124 -5.47 -21.03 -9.98
C LYS A 124 -4.22 -20.20 -10.19
N PRO A 125 -3.97 -19.71 -11.40
CA PRO A 125 -2.81 -18.86 -11.68
C PRO A 125 -2.73 -17.65 -10.77
N PHE A 126 -1.54 -17.36 -10.25
CA PHE A 126 -1.24 -16.07 -9.65
C PHE A 126 -0.90 -15.09 -10.77
N HIS A 127 -1.89 -14.34 -11.21
CA HIS A 127 -1.81 -13.51 -12.41
C HIS A 127 -1.66 -12.01 -12.07
N ILE A 128 -1.37 -11.20 -13.08
CA ILE A 128 -1.14 -9.74 -12.94
C ILE A 128 -2.28 -9.02 -12.19
N GLY A 129 -3.51 -9.51 -12.25
CA GLY A 129 -4.65 -8.95 -11.52
C GLY A 129 -4.52 -9.03 -9.98
N HIS A 130 -3.64 -9.91 -9.47
CA HIS A 130 -3.34 -10.00 -8.03
C HIS A 130 -2.24 -9.02 -7.59
N LEU A 131 -1.57 -8.33 -8.53
CA LEU A 131 -0.48 -7.42 -8.23
C LEU A 131 -0.94 -6.32 -7.27
N SER A 132 -2.02 -5.61 -7.61
CA SER A 132 -2.48 -4.46 -6.82
C SER A 132 -2.78 -4.82 -5.38
N THR A 133 -3.58 -5.86 -5.12
CA THR A 133 -3.89 -6.26 -3.74
C THR A 133 -2.65 -6.63 -2.96
N THR A 134 -1.71 -7.35 -3.60
CA THR A 134 -0.50 -7.87 -2.96
C THR A 134 0.46 -6.74 -2.56
N VAL A 135 0.80 -5.84 -3.51
CA VAL A 135 1.76 -4.75 -3.21
C VAL A 135 1.14 -3.63 -2.38
N LEU A 136 -0.15 -3.32 -2.57
CA LEU A 136 -0.87 -2.35 -1.76
C LEU A 136 -0.98 -2.81 -0.30
N GLY A 137 -1.37 -4.07 -0.09
CA GLY A 137 -1.44 -4.66 1.25
C GLY A 137 -0.07 -4.71 1.92
N GLY A 138 0.97 -5.15 1.20
CA GLY A 138 2.34 -5.17 1.71
C GLY A 138 2.88 -3.78 2.07
N ALA A 139 2.58 -2.76 1.27
CA ALA A 139 2.96 -1.39 1.60
C ALA A 139 2.22 -0.88 2.85
N LEU A 140 0.91 -1.12 2.97
CA LEU A 140 0.15 -0.76 4.17
C LEU A 140 0.67 -1.50 5.42
N TYR A 141 1.02 -2.78 5.29
CA TYR A 141 1.63 -3.55 6.38
C TYR A 141 2.89 -2.86 6.91
N ARG A 142 3.81 -2.43 6.03
CA ARG A 142 5.05 -1.73 6.42
C ARG A 142 4.76 -0.33 6.97
N ILE A 143 3.84 0.43 6.37
CA ILE A 143 3.46 1.77 6.80
C ILE A 143 2.88 1.76 8.22
N PHE A 144 1.94 0.85 8.52
CA PHE A 144 1.36 0.76 9.86
C PHE A 144 2.39 0.31 10.90
N ASN A 145 3.26 -0.68 10.57
CA ASN A 145 4.37 -1.05 11.44
C ASN A 145 5.30 0.14 11.74
N TYR A 146 5.62 0.94 10.72
CA TYR A 146 6.48 2.11 10.85
C TYR A 146 5.89 3.20 11.75
N LEU A 147 4.56 3.26 11.86
CA LEU A 147 3.83 4.15 12.76
C LEU A 147 3.54 3.54 14.15
N GLY A 148 4.16 2.41 14.48
CA GLY A 148 4.06 1.79 15.80
C GLY A 148 2.79 0.98 16.06
N TYR A 149 2.05 0.59 15.02
CA TYR A 149 0.99 -0.40 15.13
C TYR A 149 1.57 -1.82 15.09
N LYS A 150 0.88 -2.78 15.71
CA LYS A 150 1.13 -4.20 15.50
C LYS A 150 0.31 -4.64 14.28
N THR A 151 0.95 -4.95 13.18
CA THR A 151 0.25 -5.45 11.99
C THR A 151 0.12 -6.96 11.99
N VAL A 152 -0.99 -7.46 11.46
CA VAL A 152 -1.23 -8.88 11.20
C VAL A 152 -1.62 -9.01 9.73
N GLY A 153 -0.71 -9.54 8.92
CA GLY A 153 -0.92 -9.83 7.51
C GLY A 153 -1.68 -11.14 7.32
N ILE A 154 -2.82 -11.08 6.66
CA ILE A 154 -3.69 -12.24 6.43
C ILE A 154 -3.78 -12.51 4.94
N ASN A 155 -3.40 -13.71 4.52
CA ASN A 155 -3.69 -14.25 3.20
C ASN A 155 -4.93 -15.15 3.31
N HIS A 156 -6.11 -14.58 3.06
CA HIS A 156 -7.38 -15.31 3.09
C HIS A 156 -7.52 -16.15 1.83
N LEU A 157 -6.95 -17.37 1.86
CA LEU A 157 -6.90 -18.24 0.70
C LEU A 157 -8.29 -18.64 0.21
N GLY A 158 -8.52 -18.53 -1.11
CA GLY A 158 -9.68 -19.12 -1.78
C GLY A 158 -9.49 -20.63 -1.94
N ASP A 159 -9.56 -21.37 -0.84
CA ASP A 159 -9.29 -22.80 -0.78
C ASP A 159 -10.55 -23.63 -0.46
N TYR A 160 -11.72 -23.16 -0.89
CA TYR A 160 -13.00 -23.85 -0.71
C TYR A 160 -13.88 -23.73 -1.96
N GLY A 161 -14.55 -24.82 -2.34
CA GLY A 161 -15.54 -24.80 -3.42
C GLY A 161 -15.36 -25.96 -4.43
N THR A 162 -16.36 -26.09 -5.31
CA THR A 162 -16.43 -27.14 -6.33
C THR A 162 -15.26 -27.17 -7.32
N GLN A 163 -14.47 -26.09 -7.38
CA GLN A 163 -13.25 -26.05 -8.19
C GLN A 163 -12.25 -27.14 -7.81
N PHE A 164 -12.19 -27.52 -6.54
CA PHE A 164 -11.31 -28.61 -6.08
C PHE A 164 -11.82 -29.98 -6.53
N GLY A 165 -13.13 -30.17 -6.53
CA GLY A 165 -13.72 -31.37 -7.11
C GLY A 165 -13.42 -31.49 -8.61
N LYS A 166 -13.50 -30.36 -9.36
CA LYS A 166 -13.12 -30.32 -10.79
C LYS A 166 -11.65 -30.71 -10.99
N LEU A 167 -10.77 -30.20 -10.14
CA LEU A 167 -9.35 -30.49 -10.25
C LEU A 167 -9.03 -31.95 -9.88
N ILE A 168 -9.70 -32.52 -8.86
CA ILE A 168 -9.56 -33.93 -8.52
C ILE A 168 -10.06 -34.82 -9.66
N SER A 169 -11.23 -34.52 -10.25
CA SER A 169 -11.75 -35.23 -11.43
C SER A 169 -10.77 -35.16 -12.60
N ALA A 170 -10.25 -33.97 -12.92
CA ALA A 170 -9.25 -33.77 -13.97
C ALA A 170 -7.96 -34.57 -13.71
N PHE A 171 -7.44 -34.52 -12.49
CA PHE A 171 -6.22 -35.24 -12.13
C PHE A 171 -6.40 -36.74 -12.21
N LYS A 172 -7.50 -37.30 -11.72
CA LYS A 172 -7.78 -38.76 -11.80
C LYS A 172 -7.95 -39.24 -13.22
N ARG A 173 -8.38 -38.37 -14.14
CA ARG A 173 -8.59 -38.73 -15.56
C ARG A 173 -7.33 -38.58 -16.40
N TRP A 174 -6.59 -37.51 -16.20
CA TRP A 174 -5.54 -37.07 -17.13
C TRP A 174 -4.25 -36.64 -16.42
N GLY A 175 -4.24 -36.64 -15.09
CA GLY A 175 -3.09 -36.18 -14.33
C GLY A 175 -2.01 -37.24 -14.23
N ASP A 176 -0.78 -36.79 -14.31
CA ASP A 176 0.41 -37.52 -13.96
C ASP A 176 1.09 -36.84 -12.78
N LYS A 177 1.40 -37.56 -11.74
CA LYS A 177 1.92 -36.98 -10.49
C LYS A 177 3.27 -36.31 -10.70
N ASP A 178 4.18 -36.94 -11.44
CA ASP A 178 5.52 -36.41 -11.68
C ASP A 178 5.47 -35.14 -12.53
N VAL A 179 4.56 -35.11 -13.55
CA VAL A 179 4.32 -33.94 -14.39
C VAL A 179 3.75 -32.78 -13.56
N VAL A 180 2.79 -33.07 -12.66
CA VAL A 180 2.18 -32.03 -11.81
C VAL A 180 3.18 -31.54 -10.77
N GLU A 181 4.00 -32.39 -10.17
CA GLU A 181 5.05 -31.96 -9.24
C GLU A 181 6.12 -31.09 -9.89
N ALA A 182 6.51 -31.43 -11.12
CA ALA A 182 7.48 -30.64 -11.90
C ALA A 182 6.91 -29.31 -12.41
N GLY A 183 5.65 -29.32 -12.88
CA GLY A 183 4.98 -28.16 -13.49
C GLY A 183 4.27 -27.24 -12.49
N GLY A 184 4.06 -27.69 -11.25
CA GLY A 184 3.43 -26.92 -10.18
C GLY A 184 2.05 -26.36 -10.54
N ILE A 185 1.83 -25.09 -10.22
CA ILE A 185 0.55 -24.40 -10.48
C ILE A 185 0.22 -24.33 -11.99
N ARG A 186 1.21 -24.32 -12.87
CA ARG A 186 0.98 -24.29 -14.33
C ARG A 186 0.34 -25.60 -14.80
N ALA A 187 0.85 -26.75 -14.38
CA ALA A 187 0.28 -28.05 -14.69
C ALA A 187 -1.13 -28.22 -14.08
N LEU A 188 -1.35 -27.74 -12.85
CA LEU A 188 -2.69 -27.73 -12.25
C LEU A 188 -3.67 -26.86 -13.06
N ASN A 189 -3.24 -25.69 -13.55
CA ASN A 189 -4.06 -24.85 -14.39
C ASN A 189 -4.39 -25.49 -15.73
N GLU A 190 -3.45 -26.17 -16.37
CA GLU A 190 -3.69 -26.92 -17.61
C GLU A 190 -4.76 -28.00 -17.43
N LEU A 191 -4.69 -28.77 -16.32
CA LEU A 191 -5.72 -29.74 -15.98
C LEU A 191 -7.08 -29.07 -15.76
N TYR A 192 -7.11 -27.92 -15.09
CA TYR A 192 -8.34 -27.16 -14.84
C TYR A 192 -8.97 -26.63 -16.13
N VAL A 193 -8.17 -26.09 -17.03
CA VAL A 193 -8.63 -25.60 -18.36
C VAL A 193 -9.15 -26.78 -19.20
N ARG A 194 -8.41 -27.90 -19.21
CA ARG A 194 -8.84 -29.11 -19.89
C ARG A 194 -10.18 -29.62 -19.36
N PHE A 195 -10.35 -29.66 -18.06
CA PHE A 195 -11.63 -30.05 -17.45
C PHE A 195 -12.79 -29.21 -17.97
N HIS A 196 -12.64 -27.89 -18.01
CA HIS A 196 -13.71 -27.01 -18.49
C HIS A 196 -14.05 -27.24 -19.95
N LYS A 197 -13.05 -27.50 -20.79
CA LYS A 197 -13.27 -27.78 -22.22
C LYS A 197 -13.98 -29.11 -22.41
N GLU A 198 -13.54 -30.16 -21.74
CA GLU A 198 -14.15 -31.49 -21.85
C GLU A 198 -15.56 -31.53 -21.22
N ALA A 199 -15.81 -30.76 -20.17
CA ALA A 199 -17.12 -30.68 -19.53
C ALA A 199 -18.20 -30.00 -20.40
N GLU A 200 -17.83 -29.26 -21.46
CA GLU A 200 -18.80 -28.75 -22.47
C GLU A 200 -19.43 -29.88 -23.26
N GLU A 201 -18.66 -30.94 -23.52
CA GLU A 201 -19.12 -32.14 -24.25
C GLU A 201 -19.63 -33.25 -23.29
N HIS A 202 -19.16 -33.22 -22.03
CA HIS A 202 -19.40 -34.20 -20.98
C HIS A 202 -19.98 -33.54 -19.71
N PRO A 203 -21.26 -33.12 -19.68
CA PRO A 203 -21.87 -32.46 -18.52
C PRO A 203 -21.83 -33.27 -17.22
N GLU A 204 -21.74 -34.61 -17.31
CA GLU A 204 -21.60 -35.53 -16.17
C GLU A 204 -20.30 -35.30 -15.35
N TYR A 205 -19.27 -34.66 -15.93
CA TYR A 205 -18.03 -34.31 -15.21
C TYR A 205 -18.29 -33.27 -14.13
N ASP A 206 -19.24 -32.35 -14.34
CA ASP A 206 -19.62 -31.37 -13.30
C ASP A 206 -20.34 -32.04 -12.12
N ASP A 207 -21.13 -33.10 -12.35
CA ASP A 207 -21.75 -33.89 -11.28
C ASP A 207 -20.69 -34.67 -10.48
N GLU A 208 -19.74 -35.28 -11.18
CA GLU A 208 -18.60 -35.96 -10.55
C GLU A 208 -17.77 -34.98 -9.73
N ALA A 209 -17.48 -33.80 -10.25
CA ALA A 209 -16.76 -32.76 -9.51
C ALA A 209 -17.50 -32.33 -8.22
N ARG A 210 -18.82 -32.19 -8.27
CA ARG A 210 -19.64 -31.94 -7.08
C ARG A 210 -19.53 -33.08 -6.07
N ALA A 211 -19.53 -34.33 -6.55
CA ALA A 211 -19.38 -35.49 -5.71
C ALA A 211 -17.99 -35.54 -5.04
N TYR A 212 -16.90 -35.25 -5.76
CA TYR A 212 -15.56 -35.17 -5.16
C TYR A 212 -15.46 -34.03 -4.14
N PHE A 213 -16.04 -32.86 -4.39
CA PHE A 213 -16.06 -31.78 -3.41
C PHE A 213 -16.82 -32.18 -2.14
N LYS A 214 -17.96 -32.85 -2.27
CA LYS A 214 -18.69 -33.40 -1.12
C LYS A 214 -17.86 -34.41 -0.33
N LYS A 215 -17.07 -35.26 -1.00
CA LYS A 215 -16.14 -36.20 -0.34
C LYS A 215 -15.05 -35.45 0.46
N ILE A 216 -14.52 -34.31 -0.06
CA ILE A 216 -13.61 -33.47 0.71
C ILE A 216 -14.27 -33.01 2.01
N GLU A 217 -15.51 -32.51 1.93
CA GLU A 217 -16.26 -32.02 3.09
C GLU A 217 -16.57 -33.13 4.10
N GLN A 218 -16.77 -34.37 3.62
CA GLN A 218 -17.03 -35.55 4.44
C GLN A 218 -15.77 -36.20 5.04
N GLY A 219 -14.59 -35.70 4.71
CA GLY A 219 -13.32 -36.17 5.25
C GLY A 219 -12.76 -37.43 4.56
N ASP A 220 -13.16 -37.72 3.31
CA ASP A 220 -12.57 -38.81 2.51
C ASP A 220 -11.06 -38.64 2.41
N GLU A 221 -10.30 -39.66 2.85
CA GLU A 221 -8.85 -39.55 3.02
C GLU A 221 -8.10 -39.28 1.72
N GLU A 222 -8.52 -39.89 0.61
CA GLU A 222 -7.89 -39.73 -0.69
C GLU A 222 -8.14 -38.30 -1.24
N CYS A 223 -9.40 -37.84 -1.21
CA CYS A 223 -9.76 -36.53 -1.68
C CYS A 223 -9.13 -35.43 -0.82
N GLN A 224 -9.05 -35.62 0.49
CA GLN A 224 -8.34 -34.73 1.42
C GLN A 224 -6.82 -34.69 1.16
N ALA A 225 -6.21 -35.84 0.84
CA ALA A 225 -4.78 -35.89 0.52
C ALA A 225 -4.48 -35.12 -0.79
N LEU A 226 -5.28 -35.34 -1.84
CA LEU A 226 -5.15 -34.58 -3.09
C LEU A 226 -5.37 -33.09 -2.89
N PHE A 227 -6.38 -32.70 -2.12
CA PHE A 227 -6.65 -31.30 -1.81
C PHE A 227 -5.46 -30.64 -1.10
N ARG A 228 -4.90 -31.27 -0.05
CA ARG A 228 -3.71 -30.76 0.64
C ARG A 228 -2.51 -30.64 -0.31
N TRP A 229 -2.27 -31.66 -1.11
CA TRP A 229 -1.16 -31.63 -2.08
C TRP A 229 -1.28 -30.51 -3.11
N PHE A 230 -2.48 -30.26 -3.70
CA PHE A 230 -2.70 -29.13 -4.61
C PHE A 230 -2.50 -27.78 -3.92
N LYS A 231 -2.90 -27.67 -2.65
CA LYS A 231 -2.66 -26.47 -1.84
C LYS A 231 -1.18 -26.23 -1.60
N GLU A 232 -0.44 -27.26 -1.22
CA GLU A 232 1.01 -27.19 -1.00
C GLU A 232 1.77 -26.79 -2.27
N LEU A 233 1.47 -27.39 -3.40
CA LEU A 233 2.06 -27.04 -4.68
C LEU A 233 1.79 -25.57 -5.05
N THR A 234 0.55 -25.13 -4.89
CA THR A 234 0.18 -23.74 -5.17
C THR A 234 0.95 -22.77 -4.28
N LEU A 235 0.99 -23.02 -2.96
CA LEU A 235 1.69 -22.15 -2.01
C LEU A 235 3.19 -22.12 -2.27
N LYS A 236 3.81 -23.25 -2.63
CA LYS A 236 5.23 -23.32 -2.99
C LYS A 236 5.60 -22.43 -4.15
N ASP A 237 4.77 -22.38 -5.20
CA ASP A 237 5.03 -21.54 -6.38
C ASP A 237 4.75 -20.05 -6.08
N VAL A 238 3.67 -19.76 -5.36
CA VAL A 238 3.33 -18.39 -5.01
C VAL A 238 4.33 -17.79 -4.03
N GLN A 239 4.92 -18.60 -3.14
CA GLN A 239 5.93 -18.17 -2.19
C GLN A 239 7.15 -17.54 -2.88
N LYS A 240 7.57 -18.06 -4.03
CA LYS A 240 8.66 -17.48 -4.83
C LYS A 240 8.36 -16.05 -5.25
N ILE A 241 7.10 -15.76 -5.61
CA ILE A 241 6.65 -14.42 -6.01
C ILE A 241 6.58 -13.51 -4.79
N TYR A 242 6.08 -14.01 -3.66
CA TYR A 242 6.08 -13.24 -2.40
C TYR A 242 7.49 -12.86 -1.96
N GLU A 243 8.46 -13.77 -2.09
CA GLU A 243 9.87 -13.48 -1.82
C GLU A 243 10.45 -12.42 -2.75
N LEU A 244 10.09 -12.45 -4.06
CA LEU A 244 10.49 -11.42 -5.02
C LEU A 244 9.92 -10.04 -4.67
N LEU A 245 8.68 -9.99 -4.17
CA LEU A 245 7.96 -8.77 -3.83
C LEU A 245 8.16 -8.34 -2.37
N ASP A 246 8.96 -9.08 -1.58
CA ASP A 246 9.15 -8.86 -0.14
C ASP A 246 7.80 -8.83 0.62
N ILE A 247 6.95 -9.83 0.40
CA ILE A 247 5.61 -9.96 0.99
C ILE A 247 5.60 -11.09 2.02
N HIS A 248 5.07 -10.79 3.19
CA HIS A 248 4.99 -11.74 4.31
C HIS A 248 3.57 -11.77 4.87
N PHE A 249 3.15 -12.94 5.36
CA PHE A 249 1.87 -13.13 6.03
C PHE A 249 2.06 -13.80 7.38
N ASP A 250 1.25 -13.36 8.35
CA ASP A 250 1.19 -13.95 9.69
C ASP A 250 0.14 -15.07 9.74
N SER A 251 -0.83 -15.08 8.81
CA SER A 251 -1.89 -16.06 8.74
C SER A 251 -2.25 -16.45 7.30
N TYR A 252 -2.45 -17.75 7.09
CA TYR A 252 -2.97 -18.35 5.86
C TYR A 252 -4.34 -19.02 6.08
N ALA A 253 -5.12 -18.52 7.08
CA ALA A 253 -6.47 -19.00 7.34
C ALA A 253 -7.41 -18.61 6.19
N GLY A 254 -7.62 -19.54 5.27
CA GLY A 254 -8.45 -19.38 4.09
C GLY A 254 -9.91 -19.76 4.33
N GLU A 255 -10.68 -19.83 3.26
CA GLU A 255 -12.12 -20.13 3.29
C GLU A 255 -12.42 -21.48 3.97
N SER A 256 -11.59 -22.50 3.74
CA SER A 256 -11.76 -23.83 4.33
C SER A 256 -11.66 -23.83 5.84
N PHE A 257 -10.84 -22.94 6.43
CA PHE A 257 -10.70 -22.79 7.89
C PHE A 257 -11.98 -22.31 8.55
N PHE A 258 -12.82 -21.59 7.82
CA PHE A 258 -14.06 -21.02 8.35
C PHE A 258 -15.30 -21.87 8.05
N SER A 259 -15.18 -23.02 7.39
CA SER A 259 -16.30 -23.86 7.01
C SER A 259 -17.16 -24.34 8.19
N ASP A 260 -16.53 -24.66 9.31
CA ASP A 260 -17.19 -25.08 10.56
C ASP A 260 -17.63 -23.92 11.46
N LYS A 261 -17.26 -22.68 11.12
CA LYS A 261 -17.52 -21.46 11.93
C LYS A 261 -18.70 -20.62 11.43
N MET A 262 -19.31 -21.03 10.33
CA MET A 262 -20.44 -20.31 9.73
C MET A 262 -21.76 -20.57 10.49
N GLY A 263 -21.96 -21.80 11.02
CA GLY A 263 -23.15 -22.16 11.78
C GLY A 263 -23.50 -21.18 12.90
N PRO A 264 -22.58 -20.88 13.82
CA PRO A 264 -22.83 -19.91 14.90
C PRO A 264 -23.26 -18.53 14.44
N VAL A 265 -22.77 -18.06 13.28
CA VAL A 265 -23.18 -16.76 12.69
C VAL A 265 -24.65 -16.81 12.24
N VAL A 266 -25.04 -17.90 11.58
CA VAL A 266 -26.43 -18.11 11.14
C VAL A 266 -27.36 -18.21 12.33
N ASP A 267 -26.98 -18.93 13.38
CA ASP A 267 -27.77 -19.07 14.60
C ASP A 267 -27.96 -17.74 15.32
N GLU A 268 -26.91 -16.93 15.45
CA GLU A 268 -27.00 -15.58 16.02
C GLU A 268 -27.92 -14.67 15.20
N LEU A 269 -27.86 -14.72 13.87
CA LEU A 269 -28.75 -13.96 12.98
C LEU A 269 -30.22 -14.37 13.20
N ARG A 270 -30.47 -15.67 13.38
CA ARG A 270 -31.82 -16.23 13.63
C ARG A 270 -32.35 -15.80 15.01
N GLU A 271 -31.52 -15.91 16.04
CA GLU A 271 -31.89 -15.50 17.42
C GLU A 271 -32.20 -14.01 17.51
N LYS A 272 -31.53 -13.18 16.72
CA LYS A 272 -31.79 -11.72 16.65
C LYS A 272 -32.96 -11.35 15.73
N GLY A 273 -33.61 -12.33 15.09
CA GLY A 273 -34.71 -12.07 14.17
C GLY A 273 -34.35 -11.30 12.91
N LEU A 274 -33.09 -11.38 12.48
CA LEU A 274 -32.58 -10.67 11.31
C LEU A 274 -32.75 -11.44 9.99
N LEU A 275 -33.02 -12.77 10.06
CA LEU A 275 -33.23 -13.59 8.87
C LEU A 275 -34.68 -13.51 8.38
N THR A 276 -34.81 -13.28 7.07
CA THR A 276 -36.07 -13.35 6.34
C THR A 276 -35.95 -14.27 5.15
N GLU A 277 -37.05 -14.90 4.73
CA GLU A 277 -37.07 -15.74 3.54
C GLU A 277 -37.32 -14.90 2.29
N SER A 278 -36.49 -15.11 1.26
CA SER A 278 -36.64 -14.51 -0.05
C SER A 278 -36.37 -15.55 -1.14
N ARG A 279 -37.39 -15.93 -1.89
CA ARG A 279 -37.31 -16.92 -2.98
C ARG A 279 -36.68 -18.25 -2.55
N GLY A 280 -37.02 -18.72 -1.34
CA GLY A 280 -36.45 -19.94 -0.76
C GLY A 280 -35.09 -19.81 -0.11
N ALA A 281 -34.41 -18.66 -0.25
CA ALA A 281 -33.11 -18.37 0.40
C ALA A 281 -33.32 -17.60 1.70
N GLN A 282 -32.38 -17.71 2.64
CA GLN A 282 -32.38 -16.90 3.87
C GLN A 282 -31.51 -15.66 3.64
N VAL A 283 -32.07 -14.49 3.88
CA VAL A 283 -31.42 -13.19 3.64
C VAL A 283 -31.56 -12.28 4.86
N VAL A 284 -30.69 -11.29 4.97
CA VAL A 284 -30.90 -10.11 5.82
C VAL A 284 -31.37 -8.96 4.92
N ASP A 285 -32.54 -8.41 5.24
CA ASP A 285 -33.07 -7.26 4.50
C ASP A 285 -32.30 -5.99 4.80
N LEU A 286 -31.81 -5.33 3.75
CA LEU A 286 -31.05 -4.09 3.82
C LEU A 286 -31.66 -2.95 3.00
N GLU A 287 -32.92 -3.08 2.56
CA GLU A 287 -33.62 -2.07 1.73
C GLU A 287 -33.72 -0.72 2.46
N ALA A 288 -33.95 -0.72 3.77
CA ALA A 288 -33.98 0.50 4.60
C ALA A 288 -32.63 1.27 4.58
N TYR A 289 -31.54 0.62 4.17
CA TYR A 289 -30.18 1.21 4.06
C TYR A 289 -29.77 1.44 2.61
N GLY A 290 -30.73 1.33 1.66
CA GLY A 290 -30.46 1.55 0.22
C GLY A 290 -29.61 0.47 -0.45
N MET A 291 -29.61 -0.75 0.10
CA MET A 291 -28.88 -1.89 -0.45
C MET A 291 -29.84 -3.05 -0.74
N THR A 292 -29.46 -3.89 -1.71
CA THR A 292 -30.15 -5.16 -1.92
C THR A 292 -29.96 -6.08 -0.72
N PRO A 293 -30.89 -7.04 -0.47
CA PRO A 293 -30.77 -7.98 0.63
C PRO A 293 -29.44 -8.76 0.61
N CYS A 294 -28.84 -8.95 1.77
CA CYS A 294 -27.64 -9.75 1.94
C CYS A 294 -28.00 -11.24 2.03
N MET A 295 -27.52 -12.03 1.10
CA MET A 295 -27.79 -13.48 1.07
C MET A 295 -26.92 -14.21 2.09
N ILE A 296 -27.55 -14.99 2.97
CA ILE A 296 -26.90 -15.74 4.06
C ILE A 296 -26.85 -17.24 3.74
N LEU A 297 -28.01 -17.85 3.41
CA LEU A 297 -28.13 -19.25 3.01
C LEU A 297 -28.88 -19.35 1.68
N LYS A 298 -28.46 -20.28 0.84
CA LYS A 298 -29.19 -20.67 -0.36
C LYS A 298 -30.44 -21.47 -0.02
N SER A 299 -31.27 -21.75 -1.03
CA SER A 299 -32.49 -22.58 -0.88
C SER A 299 -32.18 -24.02 -0.47
N ASP A 300 -31.00 -24.53 -0.76
CA ASP A 300 -30.50 -25.85 -0.32
C ASP A 300 -29.91 -25.84 1.08
N GLY A 301 -29.93 -24.70 1.78
CA GLY A 301 -29.37 -24.53 3.12
C GLY A 301 -27.86 -24.31 3.15
N SER A 302 -27.17 -24.32 2.00
CA SER A 302 -25.73 -24.04 1.96
C SER A 302 -25.42 -22.57 2.19
N SER A 303 -24.34 -22.28 2.94
CA SER A 303 -23.90 -20.94 3.25
C SER A 303 -23.22 -20.25 2.04
N LEU A 304 -23.22 -18.94 2.07
CA LEU A 304 -22.67 -18.07 1.02
C LEU A 304 -21.43 -17.29 1.50
N TYR A 305 -20.81 -16.56 0.57
CA TYR A 305 -19.60 -15.76 0.84
C TYR A 305 -19.77 -14.81 2.04
N ALA A 306 -20.90 -14.09 2.13
CA ALA A 306 -21.15 -13.15 3.21
C ALA A 306 -21.13 -13.81 4.60
N THR A 307 -21.69 -15.01 4.73
CA THR A 307 -21.71 -15.78 5.99
C THR A 307 -20.30 -16.16 6.42
N ARG A 308 -19.46 -16.57 5.47
CA ARG A 308 -18.06 -16.93 5.71
C ARG A 308 -17.24 -15.71 6.11
N ASP A 309 -17.43 -14.58 5.43
CA ASP A 309 -16.71 -13.34 5.74
C ASP A 309 -17.09 -12.78 7.12
N MET A 310 -18.37 -12.91 7.52
CA MET A 310 -18.80 -12.56 8.88
C MET A 310 -18.17 -13.49 9.93
N ALA A 311 -18.07 -14.79 9.65
CA ALA A 311 -17.37 -15.72 10.53
C ALA A 311 -15.88 -15.40 10.64
N ALA A 312 -15.24 -15.06 9.52
CA ALA A 312 -13.84 -14.64 9.49
C ALA A 312 -13.61 -13.33 10.25
N ALA A 313 -14.46 -12.32 10.07
CA ALA A 313 -14.38 -11.05 10.79
C ALA A 313 -14.55 -11.23 12.31
N THR A 314 -15.52 -12.06 12.71
CA THR A 314 -15.75 -12.38 14.12
C THR A 314 -14.56 -13.14 14.74
N TYR A 315 -14.02 -14.11 14.02
CA TYR A 315 -12.82 -14.83 14.45
C TYR A 315 -11.62 -13.88 14.60
N ARG A 316 -11.35 -13.03 13.59
CA ARG A 316 -10.26 -12.05 13.62
C ARG A 316 -10.37 -11.09 14.79
N LYS A 317 -11.60 -10.63 15.12
CA LYS A 317 -11.81 -9.78 16.31
C LYS A 317 -11.49 -10.52 17.60
N LYS A 318 -11.91 -11.76 17.72
CA LYS A 318 -11.64 -12.60 18.90
C LYS A 318 -10.15 -12.93 19.06
N GLU A 319 -9.49 -13.27 17.96
CA GLU A 319 -8.10 -13.77 17.96
C GLU A 319 -7.08 -12.64 18.11
N TYR A 320 -7.28 -11.54 17.38
CA TYR A 320 -6.29 -10.46 17.28
C TYR A 320 -6.67 -9.20 18.04
N ASP A 321 -7.88 -9.10 18.54
CA ASP A 321 -8.46 -7.89 19.16
C ASP A 321 -8.12 -6.61 18.39
N PHE A 322 -8.35 -6.61 17.09
CA PHE A 322 -7.94 -5.55 16.20
C PHE A 322 -8.57 -4.19 16.56
N TYR A 323 -7.75 -3.14 16.44
CA TYR A 323 -8.17 -1.74 16.36
C TYR A 323 -8.81 -1.42 15.01
N LYS A 324 -8.26 -1.99 13.91
CA LYS A 324 -8.82 -1.93 12.55
C LYS A 324 -8.56 -3.25 11.82
N CYS A 325 -9.49 -3.61 10.94
CA CYS A 325 -9.33 -4.71 10.01
C CYS A 325 -9.54 -4.21 8.57
N LEU A 326 -8.47 -4.20 7.79
CA LEU A 326 -8.44 -3.71 6.42
C LEU A 326 -8.60 -4.87 5.45
N TYR A 327 -9.52 -4.74 4.50
CA TYR A 327 -9.76 -5.68 3.41
C TYR A 327 -9.30 -5.04 2.11
N VAL A 328 -8.16 -5.46 1.59
CA VAL A 328 -7.57 -4.92 0.35
C VAL A 328 -8.11 -5.70 -0.83
N VAL A 329 -9.27 -5.30 -1.32
CA VAL A 329 -10.05 -6.02 -2.35
C VAL A 329 -10.52 -5.06 -3.43
N ALA A 330 -10.65 -5.55 -4.68
CA ALA A 330 -11.05 -4.73 -5.83
C ALA A 330 -12.43 -4.06 -5.62
N TYR A 331 -12.58 -2.84 -6.15
CA TYR A 331 -13.80 -2.02 -6.00
C TYR A 331 -15.08 -2.71 -6.49
N GLN A 332 -14.96 -3.70 -7.34
CA GLN A 332 -16.08 -4.51 -7.81
C GLN A 332 -16.82 -5.21 -6.67
N GLN A 333 -16.18 -5.41 -5.51
CA GLN A 333 -16.76 -6.02 -4.32
C GLN A 333 -17.35 -4.98 -3.34
N ASN A 334 -17.47 -3.71 -3.72
CA ASN A 334 -17.96 -2.63 -2.85
C ASN A 334 -19.32 -2.95 -2.21
N LEU A 335 -20.25 -3.51 -2.96
CA LEU A 335 -21.59 -3.84 -2.44
C LEU A 335 -21.51 -4.95 -1.39
N HIS A 336 -20.75 -6.00 -1.67
CA HIS A 336 -20.53 -7.12 -0.75
C HIS A 336 -19.99 -6.66 0.62
N PHE A 337 -18.93 -5.82 0.62
CA PHE A 337 -18.37 -5.29 1.86
C PHE A 337 -19.34 -4.39 2.61
N LYS A 338 -20.05 -3.52 1.91
CA LYS A 338 -21.09 -2.69 2.52
C LYS A 338 -22.19 -3.53 3.18
N GLN A 339 -22.62 -4.60 2.51
CA GLN A 339 -23.67 -5.49 3.02
C GLN A 339 -23.22 -6.21 4.28
N PHE A 340 -22.11 -6.95 4.26
CA PHE A 340 -21.74 -7.74 5.43
C PHE A 340 -21.26 -6.88 6.61
N PHE A 341 -20.64 -5.72 6.39
CA PHE A 341 -20.35 -4.76 7.47
C PHE A 341 -21.64 -4.26 8.13
N LYS A 342 -22.66 -3.94 7.31
CA LYS A 342 -23.98 -3.52 7.83
C LYS A 342 -24.69 -4.65 8.58
N VAL A 343 -24.60 -5.88 8.11
CA VAL A 343 -25.17 -7.04 8.82
C VAL A 343 -24.51 -7.22 10.19
N LEU A 344 -23.18 -7.12 10.28
CA LEU A 344 -22.47 -7.16 11.56
C LEU A 344 -22.88 -6.02 12.50
N GLU A 345 -23.10 -4.82 11.97
CA GLU A 345 -23.63 -3.69 12.74
C GLU A 345 -25.03 -3.99 13.29
N LEU A 346 -25.94 -4.53 12.47
CA LEU A 346 -27.29 -4.94 12.88
C LEU A 346 -27.28 -6.08 13.90
N MET A 347 -26.25 -6.94 13.84
CA MET A 347 -25.99 -7.95 14.88
C MET A 347 -25.52 -7.34 16.21
N GLY A 348 -25.29 -6.01 16.28
CA GLY A 348 -24.81 -5.32 17.47
C GLY A 348 -23.29 -5.47 17.69
N LYS A 349 -22.53 -5.77 16.65
CA LYS A 349 -21.07 -5.81 16.72
C LYS A 349 -20.51 -4.39 16.64
N GLU A 350 -20.25 -3.74 17.77
CA GLU A 350 -19.76 -2.35 17.83
C GLU A 350 -18.47 -2.13 17.05
N TRP A 351 -17.62 -3.17 16.92
CA TRP A 351 -16.37 -3.15 16.15
C TRP A 351 -16.56 -3.21 14.63
N SER A 352 -17.79 -3.36 14.13
CA SER A 352 -18.08 -3.33 12.68
C SER A 352 -17.63 -2.02 12.01
N LYS A 353 -17.66 -0.90 12.75
CA LYS A 353 -17.14 0.42 12.32
C LYS A 353 -15.62 0.45 12.10
N ASP A 354 -14.90 -0.52 12.63
CA ASP A 354 -13.45 -0.64 12.52
C ASP A 354 -13.02 -1.54 11.35
N LEU A 355 -13.99 -2.08 10.60
CA LEU A 355 -13.77 -2.80 9.35
C LEU A 355 -13.69 -1.79 8.20
N VAL A 356 -12.68 -1.93 7.36
CA VAL A 356 -12.42 -1.00 6.26
C VAL A 356 -12.21 -1.77 4.95
N HIS A 357 -13.02 -1.49 3.94
CA HIS A 357 -12.75 -1.95 2.58
C HIS A 357 -11.79 -0.97 1.91
N VAL A 358 -10.55 -1.39 1.75
CA VAL A 358 -9.52 -0.66 0.98
C VAL A 358 -9.68 -1.05 -0.48
N ALA A 359 -10.65 -0.40 -1.13
CA ALA A 359 -10.96 -0.67 -2.54
C ALA A 359 -9.84 -0.19 -3.46
N TYR A 360 -9.51 -1.01 -4.48
CA TYR A 360 -8.54 -0.66 -5.50
C TYR A 360 -9.05 -0.94 -6.92
N GLY A 361 -8.46 -0.28 -7.93
CA GLY A 361 -8.74 -0.46 -9.36
C GLY A 361 -8.06 -1.69 -9.95
N MET A 362 -8.54 -2.11 -11.11
CA MET A 362 -8.03 -3.30 -11.81
C MET A 362 -6.71 -3.02 -12.53
N VAL A 363 -5.87 -4.07 -12.64
CA VAL A 363 -4.68 -4.05 -13.51
C VAL A 363 -4.95 -4.93 -14.71
N SER A 364 -4.68 -4.40 -15.89
CA SER A 364 -4.71 -5.09 -17.17
C SER A 364 -3.40 -4.89 -17.93
N LEU A 365 -3.16 -5.70 -18.95
CA LEU A 365 -2.08 -5.49 -19.91
C LEU A 365 -2.62 -4.79 -21.17
N GLU A 366 -1.72 -4.16 -21.94
CA GLU A 366 -2.07 -3.54 -23.24
C GLU A 366 -2.66 -4.56 -24.24
N GLU A 367 -2.32 -5.84 -24.09
CA GLU A 367 -2.74 -6.96 -24.97
C GLU A 367 -4.18 -7.46 -24.72
N GLY A 368 -4.93 -6.87 -23.76
CA GLY A 368 -6.36 -7.13 -23.56
C GLY A 368 -6.76 -7.78 -22.23
N THR A 369 -8.05 -8.16 -22.11
CA THR A 369 -8.64 -8.70 -20.88
C THR A 369 -8.32 -10.19 -20.67
N MET A 370 -7.96 -10.55 -19.44
CA MET A 370 -7.64 -11.91 -19.03
C MET A 370 -8.90 -12.75 -18.78
N SER A 371 -8.84 -14.05 -19.11
CA SER A 371 -9.86 -15.04 -18.76
C SER A 371 -9.22 -16.35 -18.33
N THR A 372 -9.32 -16.66 -17.04
CA THR A 372 -8.81 -17.91 -16.46
C THR A 372 -9.49 -19.15 -17.03
N ARG A 373 -10.78 -19.08 -17.39
CA ARG A 373 -11.54 -20.20 -17.98
C ARG A 373 -11.12 -20.53 -19.41
N LYS A 374 -10.66 -19.54 -20.17
CA LYS A 374 -10.23 -19.68 -21.57
C LYS A 374 -8.72 -19.91 -21.71
N GLY A 375 -7.98 -20.03 -20.61
CA GLY A 375 -6.53 -20.22 -20.62
C GLY A 375 -5.70 -18.98 -20.98
N ASN A 376 -6.34 -17.81 -21.15
CA ASN A 376 -5.67 -16.56 -21.53
C ASN A 376 -5.30 -15.79 -20.26
N VAL A 377 -4.30 -16.32 -19.50
CA VAL A 377 -3.86 -15.78 -18.22
C VAL A 377 -2.38 -15.45 -18.29
N VAL A 378 -2.04 -14.21 -17.91
CA VAL A 378 -0.64 -13.79 -17.79
C VAL A 378 -0.20 -13.95 -16.34
N PHE A 379 0.73 -14.86 -16.10
CA PHE A 379 1.31 -15.09 -14.80
C PHE A 379 2.09 -13.86 -14.32
N LEU A 380 1.91 -13.49 -13.07
CA LEU A 380 2.65 -12.35 -12.48
C LEU A 380 4.16 -12.58 -12.50
N GLU A 381 4.59 -13.84 -12.30
CA GLU A 381 5.99 -14.24 -12.41
C GLU A 381 6.59 -13.89 -13.77
N ASP A 382 5.85 -14.16 -14.87
CA ASP A 382 6.32 -13.87 -16.24
C ASP A 382 6.47 -12.36 -16.47
N VAL A 383 5.53 -11.56 -15.92
CA VAL A 383 5.60 -10.09 -15.97
C VAL A 383 6.83 -9.57 -15.24
N ILE A 384 7.08 -10.07 -14.02
CA ILE A 384 8.24 -9.66 -13.21
C ILE A 384 9.54 -10.05 -13.92
N ASN A 385 9.65 -11.30 -14.38
CA ASN A 385 10.85 -11.80 -15.05
C ASN A 385 11.15 -11.02 -16.34
N LYS A 386 10.13 -10.70 -17.13
CA LYS A 386 10.29 -9.85 -18.32
C LYS A 386 10.73 -8.42 -18.00
N CYS A 387 10.26 -7.85 -16.88
CA CYS A 387 10.78 -6.56 -16.39
C CYS A 387 12.25 -6.66 -15.99
N ILE A 388 12.66 -7.72 -15.31
CA ILE A 388 14.06 -7.96 -14.90
C ILE A 388 14.95 -8.12 -16.13
N GLU A 389 14.53 -8.91 -17.13
CA GLU A 389 15.27 -9.12 -18.38
C GLU A 389 15.46 -7.81 -19.15
N LYS A 390 14.37 -7.03 -19.34
CA LYS A 390 14.48 -5.70 -19.99
C LYS A 390 15.36 -4.74 -19.19
N ALA A 391 15.25 -4.72 -17.87
CA ALA A 391 16.10 -3.91 -17.01
C ALA A 391 17.58 -4.31 -17.16
N TYR A 392 17.89 -5.61 -17.21
CA TYR A 392 19.23 -6.11 -17.46
C TYR A 392 19.81 -5.61 -18.79
N THR A 393 19.04 -5.72 -19.87
CA THR A 393 19.45 -5.25 -21.21
C THR A 393 19.79 -3.76 -21.18
N ILE A 394 18.93 -2.92 -20.60
CA ILE A 394 19.14 -1.47 -20.53
C ILE A 394 20.39 -1.14 -19.67
N ILE A 395 20.58 -1.85 -18.56
CA ILE A 395 21.74 -1.64 -17.68
C ILE A 395 23.03 -2.07 -18.39
N ASP A 396 23.02 -3.19 -19.08
CA ASP A 396 24.19 -3.70 -19.83
C ASP A 396 24.61 -2.76 -20.95
N GLU A 397 23.65 -2.19 -21.67
CA GLU A 397 23.89 -1.18 -22.71
C GLU A 397 24.47 0.14 -22.15
N LYS A 398 23.95 0.62 -21.01
CA LYS A 398 24.36 1.90 -20.42
C LYS A 398 25.64 1.80 -19.60
N ASN A 399 25.86 0.69 -18.93
CA ASN A 399 27.01 0.46 -18.06
C ASN A 399 27.54 -0.99 -18.20
N PRO A 400 28.23 -1.30 -19.33
CA PRO A 400 28.69 -2.67 -19.60
C PRO A 400 29.71 -3.21 -18.58
N ASN A 401 30.33 -2.35 -17.79
CA ASN A 401 31.32 -2.73 -16.77
C ASN A 401 30.73 -2.78 -15.35
N LEU A 402 29.41 -2.66 -15.18
CA LEU A 402 28.80 -2.74 -13.87
C LEU A 402 28.94 -4.16 -13.31
N GLU A 403 29.48 -4.27 -12.10
CA GLU A 403 29.48 -5.52 -11.34
C GLU A 403 28.07 -5.85 -10.84
N ASN A 404 27.74 -7.13 -10.68
CA ASN A 404 26.46 -7.62 -10.16
C ASN A 404 25.20 -7.12 -10.91
N LYS A 405 25.28 -7.05 -12.25
CA LYS A 405 24.18 -6.58 -13.11
C LYS A 405 22.86 -7.31 -12.86
N GLU A 406 22.93 -8.62 -12.61
CA GLU A 406 21.75 -9.45 -12.34
C GLU A 406 21.02 -9.00 -11.09
N GLU A 407 21.73 -8.70 -10.01
CA GLU A 407 21.14 -8.21 -8.75
C GLU A 407 20.56 -6.81 -8.94
N VAL A 408 21.27 -5.93 -9.64
CA VAL A 408 20.79 -4.58 -9.97
C VAL A 408 19.54 -4.66 -10.84
N ALA A 409 19.55 -5.48 -11.90
CA ALA A 409 18.41 -5.68 -12.79
C ALA A 409 17.19 -6.25 -12.04
N LYS A 410 17.42 -7.17 -11.11
CA LYS A 410 16.37 -7.70 -10.25
C LYS A 410 15.73 -6.58 -9.40
N LYS A 411 16.53 -5.76 -8.70
CA LYS A 411 16.01 -4.63 -7.91
C LYS A 411 15.25 -3.61 -8.77
N VAL A 412 15.76 -3.33 -9.97
CA VAL A 412 15.15 -2.37 -10.90
C VAL A 412 13.85 -2.93 -11.49
N GLY A 413 13.87 -4.15 -11.99
CA GLY A 413 12.70 -4.78 -12.63
C GLY A 413 11.55 -5.01 -11.64
N VAL A 414 11.85 -5.56 -10.45
CA VAL A 414 10.86 -5.73 -9.38
C VAL A 414 10.34 -4.37 -8.91
N GLY A 415 11.23 -3.41 -8.67
CA GLY A 415 10.85 -2.06 -8.27
C GLY A 415 9.93 -1.38 -9.29
N ALA A 416 10.19 -1.55 -10.59
CA ALA A 416 9.34 -1.00 -11.65
C ALA A 416 7.91 -1.57 -11.60
N VAL A 417 7.76 -2.87 -11.36
CA VAL A 417 6.44 -3.53 -11.23
C VAL A 417 5.69 -3.01 -10.00
N ILE A 418 6.34 -2.98 -8.84
CA ILE A 418 5.73 -2.50 -7.58
C ILE A 418 5.33 -1.02 -7.71
N PHE A 419 6.24 -0.17 -8.16
CA PHE A 419 6.01 1.27 -8.28
C PHE A 419 4.91 1.59 -9.28
N GLY A 420 4.88 0.90 -10.43
CA GLY A 420 3.84 1.06 -11.44
C GLY A 420 2.43 0.81 -10.89
N ALA A 421 2.31 -0.12 -9.94
CA ALA A 421 1.04 -0.39 -9.27
C ALA A 421 0.72 0.60 -8.13
N LEU A 422 1.73 1.19 -7.45
CA LEU A 422 1.54 2.03 -6.26
C LEU A 422 1.58 3.54 -6.53
N TYR A 423 2.10 3.99 -7.67
CA TYR A 423 2.27 5.43 -7.96
C TYR A 423 0.95 6.17 -8.16
N ASN A 424 -0.02 5.53 -8.81
CA ASN A 424 -1.34 6.11 -9.04
C ASN A 424 -2.23 5.99 -7.79
N ASN A 425 -3.27 6.82 -7.74
CA ASN A 425 -4.32 6.63 -6.74
C ASN A 425 -4.88 5.21 -6.85
N LYS A 426 -5.00 4.51 -5.72
CA LYS A 426 -5.34 3.09 -5.66
C LYS A 426 -6.63 2.69 -6.41
N ILE A 427 -7.61 3.62 -6.50
CA ILE A 427 -8.91 3.33 -7.15
C ILE A 427 -8.87 3.38 -8.68
N LYS A 428 -7.79 3.89 -9.28
CA LYS A 428 -7.65 3.95 -10.73
C LYS A 428 -7.33 2.58 -11.31
N ASP A 429 -7.99 2.24 -12.40
CA ASP A 429 -7.59 1.12 -13.24
C ASP A 429 -6.26 1.43 -13.93
N ILE A 430 -5.39 0.43 -14.01
CA ILE A 430 -4.04 0.55 -14.54
C ILE A 430 -3.90 -0.35 -15.75
N VAL A 431 -3.44 0.23 -16.86
CA VAL A 431 -2.94 -0.54 -17.99
C VAL A 431 -1.42 -0.62 -17.86
N PHE A 432 -0.92 -1.80 -17.52
CA PHE A 432 0.50 -2.04 -17.30
C PHE A 432 1.25 -2.07 -18.63
N SER A 433 2.34 -1.31 -18.71
CA SER A 433 3.22 -1.22 -19.87
C SER A 433 4.67 -1.33 -19.42
N TYR A 434 5.40 -2.30 -19.99
CA TYR A 434 6.82 -2.52 -19.69
C TYR A 434 7.68 -1.28 -19.97
N ASP A 435 7.43 -0.62 -21.10
CA ASP A 435 8.24 0.51 -21.54
C ASP A 435 8.00 1.76 -20.68
N LYS A 436 6.76 1.93 -20.16
CA LYS A 436 6.44 3.03 -19.23
C LYS A 436 7.09 2.83 -17.87
N VAL A 437 6.99 1.64 -17.27
CA VAL A 437 7.48 1.40 -15.91
C VAL A 437 9.00 1.34 -15.82
N LEU A 438 9.69 0.99 -16.92
CA LEU A 438 11.15 0.92 -17.02
C LEU A 438 11.79 2.20 -17.58
N ASN A 439 11.03 3.26 -17.77
CA ASN A 439 11.58 4.52 -18.27
C ASN A 439 12.50 5.16 -17.20
N PHE A 440 13.68 5.60 -17.64
CA PHE A 440 14.66 6.31 -16.81
C PHE A 440 14.32 7.78 -16.59
N ASP A 441 13.38 8.32 -17.34
CA ASP A 441 12.89 9.69 -17.22
C ASP A 441 11.46 9.69 -16.72
N GLY A 442 11.14 10.60 -15.82
CA GLY A 442 9.79 10.82 -15.35
C GLY A 442 9.45 10.15 -14.00
N GLU A 443 8.20 9.73 -13.86
CA GLU A 443 7.60 9.33 -12.57
C GLU A 443 7.68 7.81 -12.38
N THR A 444 8.89 7.27 -12.32
CA THR A 444 9.17 5.83 -12.24
C THR A 444 10.10 5.48 -11.06
N SER A 445 10.07 4.21 -10.61
CA SER A 445 11.06 3.74 -9.62
C SER A 445 12.48 3.82 -10.16
N VAL A 446 12.66 3.54 -11.45
CA VAL A 446 13.96 3.55 -12.13
C VAL A 446 14.61 4.92 -12.04
N TYR A 447 13.84 5.99 -12.25
CA TYR A 447 14.30 7.37 -12.08
C TYR A 447 14.77 7.65 -10.65
N VAL A 448 13.99 7.23 -9.65
CA VAL A 448 14.36 7.41 -8.24
C VAL A 448 15.56 6.55 -7.85
N GLN A 449 15.60 5.27 -8.29
CA GLN A 449 16.73 4.37 -8.04
C GLN A 449 18.03 4.91 -8.67
N TYR A 450 17.97 5.43 -9.89
CA TYR A 450 19.10 6.07 -10.54
C TYR A 450 19.56 7.33 -9.77
N THR A 451 18.63 8.12 -9.25
CA THR A 451 18.93 9.26 -8.37
C THR A 451 19.66 8.82 -7.10
N CYS A 452 19.21 7.73 -6.47
CA CYS A 452 19.87 7.14 -5.29
C CYS A 452 21.30 6.65 -5.62
N ALA A 453 21.49 5.95 -6.75
CA ALA A 453 22.80 5.50 -7.20
C ALA A 453 23.75 6.68 -7.46
N ARG A 454 23.24 7.77 -8.04
CA ARG A 454 23.98 9.04 -8.23
C ARG A 454 24.39 9.64 -6.88
N ALA A 455 23.46 9.78 -5.93
CA ALA A 455 23.73 10.29 -4.60
C ALA A 455 24.80 9.44 -3.88
N ASN A 456 24.68 8.12 -3.96
CA ASN A 456 25.64 7.19 -3.40
C ASN A 456 27.03 7.35 -4.03
N SER A 457 27.13 7.52 -5.34
CA SER A 457 28.40 7.76 -6.05
C SER A 457 29.05 9.08 -5.62
N VAL A 458 28.28 10.12 -5.35
CA VAL A 458 28.77 11.39 -4.81
C VAL A 458 29.37 11.18 -3.42
N LEU A 459 28.67 10.45 -2.56
CA LEU A 459 29.14 10.17 -1.19
C LEU A 459 30.38 9.25 -1.17
N GLN A 460 30.48 8.28 -2.08
CA GLN A 460 31.66 7.44 -2.22
C GLN A 460 32.91 8.25 -2.61
N LYS A 461 32.76 9.29 -3.44
CA LYS A 461 33.86 10.16 -3.88
C LYS A 461 34.20 11.26 -2.88
N GLY A 462 33.17 11.85 -2.24
CA GLY A 462 33.33 13.00 -1.35
C GLY A 462 33.49 12.65 0.13
N GLY A 463 33.12 11.41 0.49
CA GLY A 463 32.99 10.99 1.88
C GLY A 463 31.69 11.47 2.53
N VAL A 464 31.29 10.83 3.63
CA VAL A 464 30.18 11.29 4.48
C VAL A 464 30.79 12.17 5.57
N PRO A 465 30.43 13.46 5.65
CA PRO A 465 31.02 14.35 6.65
C PRO A 465 30.57 13.98 8.06
N THR A 466 31.46 14.05 9.02
CA THR A 466 31.16 13.83 10.45
C THR A 466 30.45 15.01 11.10
N SER A 467 30.64 16.20 10.53
CA SER A 467 29.97 17.44 10.95
C SER A 467 29.83 18.38 9.76
N TYR A 468 28.91 19.31 9.85
CA TYR A 468 28.70 20.35 8.83
C TYR A 468 28.20 21.64 9.50
N GLU A 469 28.46 22.73 8.83
CA GLU A 469 27.90 24.05 9.17
C GLU A 469 27.03 24.54 8.01
N ILE A 470 26.03 25.36 8.31
CA ILE A 470 25.15 25.92 7.28
C ILE A 470 25.89 27.07 6.56
N PRO A 471 26.12 26.96 5.23
CA PRO A 471 26.66 28.06 4.43
C PRO A 471 25.57 29.08 4.06
N THR A 472 25.87 30.02 3.17
CA THR A 472 24.83 30.79 2.47
C THR A 472 24.05 29.84 1.58
N LEU A 473 22.76 29.70 1.84
CA LEU A 473 21.89 28.71 1.20
C LEU A 473 21.41 29.20 -0.18
N THR A 474 21.42 28.32 -1.16
CA THR A 474 20.74 28.51 -2.44
C THR A 474 19.25 28.16 -2.36
N SER A 475 18.46 28.57 -3.35
CA SER A 475 17.04 28.18 -3.47
C SER A 475 16.86 26.66 -3.60
N GLU A 476 17.72 26.00 -4.37
CA GLU A 476 17.70 24.58 -4.63
C GLU A 476 17.93 23.77 -3.36
N GLU A 477 18.88 24.20 -2.52
CA GLU A 477 19.17 23.59 -1.23
C GLU A 477 17.96 23.69 -0.27
N ILE A 478 17.35 24.87 -0.20
CA ILE A 478 16.17 25.11 0.64
C ILE A 478 14.97 24.28 0.17
N GLU A 479 14.68 24.28 -1.13
CA GLU A 479 13.53 23.52 -1.69
C GLU A 479 13.69 22.01 -1.50
N LEU A 480 14.90 21.48 -1.62
CA LEU A 480 15.19 20.08 -1.34
C LEU A 480 14.94 19.75 0.14
N VAL A 481 15.44 20.59 1.07
CA VAL A 481 15.21 20.38 2.51
C VAL A 481 13.73 20.50 2.87
N LYS A 482 13.00 21.44 2.27
CA LYS A 482 11.54 21.56 2.43
C LYS A 482 10.84 20.25 2.02
N ALA A 483 11.18 19.68 0.88
CA ALA A 483 10.61 18.41 0.44
C ALA A 483 10.94 17.29 1.43
N LEU A 484 12.20 17.15 1.83
CA LEU A 484 12.62 16.15 2.81
C LEU A 484 11.86 16.24 4.14
N SER A 485 11.58 17.46 4.61
CA SER A 485 10.88 17.70 5.88
C SER A 485 9.43 17.20 5.90
N THR A 486 8.81 16.98 4.72
CA THR A 486 7.41 16.53 4.63
C THR A 486 7.24 15.02 4.84
N PHE A 487 8.32 14.25 4.86
CA PHE A 487 8.24 12.78 4.91
C PHE A 487 7.42 12.22 6.08
N PRO A 488 7.59 12.68 7.34
CA PRO A 488 6.81 12.16 8.46
C PRO A 488 5.29 12.33 8.28
N GLU A 489 4.87 13.50 7.80
CA GLU A 489 3.44 13.78 7.54
C GLU A 489 2.93 13.00 6.32
N THR A 490 3.79 12.77 5.33
CA THR A 490 3.46 11.93 4.16
C THR A 490 3.16 10.49 4.57
N VAL A 491 3.97 9.92 5.48
CA VAL A 491 3.75 8.55 5.99
C VAL A 491 2.43 8.46 6.76
N LYS A 492 2.13 9.45 7.62
CA LYS A 492 0.84 9.50 8.34
C LYS A 492 -0.34 9.60 7.39
N ALA A 493 -0.28 10.52 6.43
CA ALA A 493 -1.34 10.68 5.43
C ALA A 493 -1.55 9.40 4.60
N ALA A 494 -0.47 8.69 4.26
CA ALA A 494 -0.56 7.40 3.58
C ALA A 494 -1.30 6.34 4.40
N ALA A 495 -1.07 6.28 5.72
CA ALA A 495 -1.80 5.39 6.62
C ALA A 495 -3.27 5.79 6.78
N GLU A 496 -3.56 7.06 7.06
CA GLU A 496 -4.92 7.58 7.28
C GLU A 496 -5.83 7.40 6.07
N LYS A 497 -5.26 7.57 4.86
CA LYS A 497 -6.00 7.43 3.59
C LYS A 497 -5.88 6.03 2.97
N TYR A 498 -5.10 5.15 3.59
CA TYR A 498 -4.77 3.84 3.01
C TYR A 498 -4.21 3.98 1.59
N GLU A 499 -3.29 4.94 1.38
CA GLU A 499 -2.88 5.42 0.06
C GLU A 499 -1.35 5.52 -0.06
N PRO A 500 -0.63 4.42 -0.33
CA PRO A 500 0.83 4.42 -0.49
C PRO A 500 1.35 5.31 -1.62
N SER A 501 0.50 5.72 -2.58
CA SER A 501 0.90 6.62 -3.65
C SER A 501 1.43 7.98 -3.15
N PHE A 502 1.08 8.39 -1.94
CA PHE A 502 1.65 9.58 -1.32
C PHE A 502 3.16 9.43 -1.11
N ILE A 503 3.60 8.25 -0.66
CA ILE A 503 5.03 7.96 -0.47
C ILE A 503 5.75 7.85 -1.83
N ALA A 504 5.12 7.23 -2.82
CA ALA A 504 5.68 7.12 -4.16
C ALA A 504 5.88 8.50 -4.80
N ARG A 505 4.91 9.41 -4.68
CA ARG A 505 5.01 10.80 -5.19
C ARG A 505 6.03 11.61 -4.41
N PHE A 506 6.11 11.45 -3.08
CA PHE A 506 7.16 12.05 -2.28
C PHE A 506 8.55 11.66 -2.80
N ALA A 507 8.77 10.38 -3.08
CA ALA A 507 10.06 9.90 -3.57
C ALA A 507 10.43 10.53 -4.94
N VAL A 508 9.45 10.67 -5.85
CA VAL A 508 9.66 11.35 -7.14
C VAL A 508 9.97 12.83 -6.95
N ASP A 509 9.20 13.55 -6.12
CA ASP A 509 9.40 14.97 -5.86
C ASP A 509 10.80 15.25 -5.27
N VAL A 510 11.22 14.45 -4.28
CA VAL A 510 12.56 14.54 -3.70
C VAL A 510 13.64 14.23 -4.74
N ALA A 511 13.45 13.19 -5.57
CA ALA A 511 14.41 12.84 -6.61
C ALA A 511 14.56 13.95 -7.66
N GLN A 512 13.45 14.59 -8.08
CA GLN A 512 13.47 15.72 -9.02
C GLN A 512 14.22 16.92 -8.42
N LYS A 513 13.92 17.28 -7.16
CA LYS A 513 14.61 18.38 -6.47
C LYS A 513 16.07 18.10 -6.22
N PHE A 514 16.42 16.85 -5.88
CA PHE A 514 17.82 16.44 -5.74
C PHE A 514 18.58 16.52 -7.07
N ASN A 515 17.99 16.08 -8.17
CA ASN A 515 18.64 16.15 -9.49
C ASN A 515 18.84 17.61 -9.92
N LYS A 516 17.90 18.51 -9.61
CA LYS A 516 18.07 19.96 -9.83
C LYS A 516 19.22 20.51 -8.96
N PHE A 517 19.21 20.21 -7.65
CA PHE A 517 20.31 20.59 -6.74
C PHE A 517 21.66 20.06 -7.23
N TYR A 518 21.73 18.78 -7.65
CA TYR A 518 22.96 18.16 -8.17
C TYR A 518 23.49 18.88 -9.42
N PHE A 519 22.60 19.33 -10.29
CA PHE A 519 22.96 20.01 -11.53
C PHE A 519 23.40 21.47 -11.29
N ASP A 520 22.64 22.20 -10.47
CA ASP A 520 22.86 23.65 -10.26
C ASP A 520 23.92 23.93 -9.18
N CYS A 521 24.13 23.01 -8.24
CA CYS A 521 25.05 23.18 -7.12
C CYS A 521 26.25 22.22 -7.23
N LYS A 522 27.46 22.77 -7.38
CA LYS A 522 28.70 21.95 -7.40
C LYS A 522 28.92 21.33 -6.02
N ILE A 523 28.72 20.01 -5.87
CA ILE A 523 28.87 19.33 -4.57
C ILE A 523 30.35 19.08 -4.26
N LEU A 524 31.03 18.27 -5.10
CA LEU A 524 32.44 17.88 -4.88
C LEU A 524 33.43 19.01 -5.18
N ALA A 525 33.07 19.91 -6.09
CA ALA A 525 33.87 21.06 -6.50
C ALA A 525 33.30 22.38 -5.93
N ALA A 526 32.75 22.36 -4.73
CA ALA A 526 32.29 23.54 -4.03
C ALA A 526 33.45 24.50 -3.74
N GLU A 527 33.16 25.79 -3.60
CA GLU A 527 34.17 26.85 -3.46
C GLU A 527 34.97 26.77 -2.15
N ASP A 528 34.34 26.21 -1.11
CA ASP A 528 34.93 26.03 0.22
C ASP A 528 34.48 24.72 0.87
N GLU A 529 35.26 24.26 1.87
CA GLU A 529 34.99 23.02 2.59
C GLU A 529 33.68 23.06 3.42
N LYS A 530 33.26 24.20 3.92
CA LYS A 530 32.01 24.38 4.64
C LYS A 530 30.81 24.05 3.73
N THR A 531 30.77 24.67 2.56
CA THR A 531 29.75 24.42 1.53
C THR A 531 29.76 22.99 1.03
N LYS A 532 30.96 22.42 0.80
CA LYS A 532 31.11 21.03 0.39
C LYS A 532 30.57 20.04 1.43
N ASN A 533 30.94 20.19 2.69
CA ASN A 533 30.49 19.32 3.76
C ASN A 533 28.97 19.42 3.98
N PHE A 534 28.42 20.61 3.90
CA PHE A 534 26.96 20.81 3.95
C PHE A 534 26.24 20.07 2.80
N ARG A 535 26.71 20.23 1.56
CA ARG A 535 26.12 19.58 0.38
C ARG A 535 26.24 18.06 0.41
N LEU A 536 27.34 17.54 0.96
CA LEU A 536 27.50 16.10 1.22
C LEU A 536 26.53 15.62 2.31
N ALA A 537 26.34 16.38 3.39
CA ALA A 537 25.35 16.05 4.42
C ALA A 537 23.91 16.07 3.86
N LEU A 538 23.56 17.06 3.03
CA LEU A 538 22.26 17.13 2.34
C LEU A 538 22.08 15.96 1.36
N THR A 539 23.11 15.56 0.64
CA THR A 539 23.10 14.39 -0.25
C THR A 539 22.84 13.11 0.55
N ASN A 540 23.50 12.94 1.69
CA ASN A 540 23.33 11.79 2.57
C ASN A 540 21.91 11.74 3.17
N ALA A 541 21.40 12.87 3.64
CA ALA A 541 20.02 12.98 4.15
C ALA A 541 18.98 12.66 3.06
N THR A 542 19.22 13.10 1.82
CA THR A 542 18.35 12.79 0.68
C THR A 542 18.34 11.30 0.38
N LEU A 543 19.50 10.68 0.29
CA LEU A 543 19.61 9.24 0.06
C LEU A 543 18.91 8.44 1.16
N GLN A 544 19.06 8.83 2.43
CA GLN A 544 18.40 8.17 3.55
C GLN A 544 16.87 8.28 3.47
N ALA A 545 16.33 9.47 3.18
CA ALA A 545 14.89 9.67 3.06
C ALA A 545 14.29 8.87 1.90
N LEU A 546 14.97 8.79 0.75
CA LEU A 546 14.56 7.97 -0.38
C LEU A 546 14.61 6.47 -0.07
N LYS A 547 15.64 6.02 0.66
CA LYS A 547 15.73 4.63 1.16
C LYS A 547 14.56 4.28 2.07
N ASN A 548 14.20 5.16 3.00
CA ASN A 548 13.06 4.96 3.90
C ASN A 548 11.74 4.90 3.11
N ALA A 549 11.54 5.81 2.17
CA ALA A 549 10.33 5.82 1.32
C ALA A 549 10.20 4.51 0.51
N PHE A 550 11.27 4.05 -0.09
CA PHE A 550 11.26 2.83 -0.90
C PHE A 550 11.12 1.57 -0.05
N ALA A 551 11.71 1.53 1.14
CA ALA A 551 11.50 0.44 2.09
C ALA A 551 10.02 0.28 2.47
N LEU A 552 9.30 1.39 2.68
CA LEU A 552 7.85 1.35 2.95
C LEU A 552 7.03 0.84 1.76
N LEU A 553 7.49 1.07 0.53
CA LEU A 553 6.86 0.54 -0.68
C LEU A 553 7.28 -0.91 -0.99
N GLY A 554 8.30 -1.45 -0.33
CA GLY A 554 8.87 -2.77 -0.62
C GLY A 554 9.80 -2.78 -1.84
N ILE A 555 10.46 -1.67 -2.14
CA ILE A 555 11.30 -1.51 -3.32
C ILE A 555 12.78 -1.45 -2.90
N GLY A 556 13.56 -2.34 -3.47
CA GLY A 556 15.01 -2.36 -3.27
C GLY A 556 15.72 -1.23 -4.03
N ILE A 557 16.79 -0.68 -3.44
CA ILE A 557 17.63 0.34 -4.08
C ILE A 557 19.00 -0.29 -4.38
N PRO A 558 19.49 -0.21 -5.63
CA PRO A 558 20.84 -0.61 -5.96
C PRO A 558 21.86 0.46 -5.52
N ASP A 559 23.05 0.04 -5.09
CA ASP A 559 24.11 0.97 -4.70
C ASP A 559 24.74 1.68 -5.90
N LYS A 560 24.77 1.02 -7.05
CA LYS A 560 25.27 1.53 -8.34
C LYS A 560 24.31 1.09 -9.45
N MET A 561 24.30 1.88 -10.50
CA MET A 561 23.42 1.61 -11.64
C MET A 561 24.10 1.99 -12.96
#